data_75dd6cc63202f45a5979632492496c60
#
_entry.id   75dd6cc63202f45a5979632492496c60
#
_cell.length_a   1.000
_cell.length_b   1.000
_cell.length_c   1.000
_cell.angle_alpha   90.00
_cell.angle_beta   90.00
_cell.angle_gamma   90.00
#
_symmetry.space_group_name_H-M   'P 1'
#
loop_
_entity.id
_entity.type
_entity.pdbx_description
1 polymer ?
#
loop_
_entity_poly.entity_id
_entity_poly.type
_entity_poly.pdbx_seq_one_letter_code
_entity_poly.pdbx_strand_id
1 'polypeptide(L)'
;MSESETVRTSTLDEQLRRATIEVLDERGFAGLTLERVAEVAGRARSTLWRQGLTRDALILGLVGDLAADFRATMYPVLTSGGTGRERLEAGLEHLCELLDRHLPLMLATDEAFHQATGPDEPPDYLHPFIRFLGEGADDGSLPAFDDVVEVADLAFNATAWPYVHLRGRHGWPAERARTRVVGVVLNGIAGALPTTPPTRRKDSR
;
A
#
# COMPACT_ATOMS: atom_id res chain seq x y z
N MET A 1 1.38 -8.86 36.71
CA MET A 1 2.28 -7.83 36.16
C MET A 1 2.80 -8.39 34.87
N SER A 2 2.14 -8.06 33.77
CA SER A 2 2.50 -8.50 32.42
C SER A 2 3.18 -7.29 31.77
N GLU A 3 4.48 -7.39 31.58
CA GLU A 3 5.25 -6.39 30.85
C GLU A 3 4.85 -6.50 29.38
N SER A 4 4.18 -5.47 28.91
CA SER A 4 3.92 -5.23 27.50
C SER A 4 5.29 -4.99 26.84
N GLU A 5 5.80 -6.01 26.18
CA GLU A 5 6.98 -5.93 25.32
C GLU A 5 6.68 -5.03 24.15
N THR A 6 6.99 -3.76 24.31
CA THR A 6 6.92 -2.77 23.24
C THR A 6 7.88 -3.23 22.15
N VAL A 7 7.35 -3.83 21.08
CA VAL A 7 8.12 -4.11 19.87
C VAL A 7 8.67 -2.78 19.39
N ARG A 8 9.93 -2.51 19.68
CA ARG A 8 10.67 -1.38 19.13
C ARG A 8 10.72 -1.61 17.63
N THR A 9 10.01 -0.78 16.90
CA THR A 9 10.14 -0.68 15.43
C THR A 9 11.59 -0.29 15.17
N SER A 10 12.44 -1.29 14.98
CA SER A 10 13.84 -1.09 14.66
C SER A 10 13.87 -0.54 13.23
N THR A 11 14.11 0.75 13.10
CA THR A 11 14.38 1.36 11.80
C THR A 11 15.56 0.62 11.19
N LEU A 12 15.33 -0.07 10.07
CA LEU A 12 16.39 -0.74 9.33
C LEU A 12 17.41 0.30 8.90
N ASP A 13 18.68 0.03 9.14
CA ASP A 13 19.70 0.87 8.53
C ASP A 13 19.72 0.71 7.01
N GLU A 14 20.18 1.71 6.30
CA GLU A 14 20.13 1.81 4.84
C GLU A 14 20.81 0.63 4.14
N GLN A 15 21.85 0.05 4.72
CA GLN A 15 22.56 -1.09 4.15
C GLN A 15 21.72 -2.37 4.24
N LEU A 16 21.06 -2.60 5.38
CA LEU A 16 20.16 -3.74 5.58
C LEU A 16 18.90 -3.59 4.73
N ARG A 17 18.36 -2.37 4.61
CA ARG A 17 17.22 -2.07 3.74
C ARG A 17 17.51 -2.48 2.30
N ARG A 18 18.61 -1.97 1.73
CA ARG A 18 19.02 -2.30 0.35
C ARG A 18 19.25 -3.79 0.16
N ALA A 19 19.97 -4.43 1.07
CA ALA A 19 20.23 -5.86 1.00
C ALA A 19 18.92 -6.69 1.07
N THR A 20 17.96 -6.26 1.90
CA THR A 20 16.66 -6.94 1.99
C THR A 20 15.87 -6.81 0.71
N ILE A 21 15.82 -5.61 0.11
CA ILE A 21 15.14 -5.36 -1.17
C ILE A 21 15.81 -6.16 -2.30
N GLU A 22 17.14 -6.19 -2.37
CA GLU A 22 17.89 -6.95 -3.38
C GLU A 22 17.58 -8.46 -3.29
N VAL A 23 17.58 -9.02 -2.08
CA VAL A 23 17.21 -10.45 -1.89
C VAL A 23 15.76 -10.71 -2.27
N LEU A 24 14.83 -9.79 -1.95
CA LEU A 24 13.43 -9.92 -2.36
C LEU A 24 13.25 -9.87 -3.87
N ASP A 25 13.94 -8.96 -4.55
CA ASP A 25 13.87 -8.81 -6.00
C ASP A 25 14.42 -10.04 -6.73
N GLU A 26 15.56 -10.56 -6.28
CA GLU A 26 16.21 -11.72 -6.90
C GLU A 26 15.55 -13.06 -6.57
N ARG A 27 15.04 -13.24 -5.36
CA ARG A 27 14.66 -14.55 -4.80
C ARG A 27 13.22 -14.64 -4.32
N GLY A 28 12.51 -13.52 -4.33
CA GLY A 28 11.16 -13.43 -3.78
C GLY A 28 11.10 -13.68 -2.25
N PHE A 29 9.88 -13.72 -1.73
CA PHE A 29 9.64 -13.92 -0.29
C PHE A 29 10.18 -15.26 0.24
N ALA A 30 10.04 -16.35 -0.51
CA ALA A 30 10.53 -17.67 -0.10
C ALA A 30 12.07 -17.72 0.06
N GLY A 31 12.79 -16.92 -0.74
CA GLY A 31 14.25 -16.84 -0.70
C GLY A 31 14.82 -15.84 0.31
N LEU A 32 13.96 -15.05 0.97
CA LEU A 32 14.38 -14.08 1.96
C LEU A 32 14.77 -14.80 3.27
N THR A 33 16.06 -14.88 3.52
CA THR A 33 16.62 -15.42 4.77
C THR A 33 17.59 -14.45 5.39
N LEU A 34 17.74 -14.50 6.73
CA LEU A 34 18.69 -13.63 7.43
C LEU A 34 20.14 -13.87 6.98
N GLU A 35 20.48 -15.10 6.59
CA GLU A 35 21.79 -15.48 6.03
C GLU A 35 22.08 -14.72 4.73
N ARG A 36 21.11 -14.73 3.81
CA ARG A 36 21.27 -14.07 2.52
C ARG A 36 21.36 -12.56 2.66
N VAL A 37 20.49 -11.98 3.50
CA VAL A 37 20.56 -10.53 3.77
C VAL A 37 21.89 -10.16 4.43
N ALA A 38 22.41 -10.98 5.35
CA ALA A 38 23.72 -10.76 5.97
C ALA A 38 24.84 -10.81 4.92
N GLU A 39 24.81 -11.80 4.02
CA GLU A 39 25.78 -11.96 2.93
C GLU A 39 25.79 -10.72 2.01
N VAL A 40 24.62 -10.30 1.50
CA VAL A 40 24.47 -9.13 0.63
C VAL A 40 24.86 -7.84 1.37
N ALA A 41 24.48 -7.71 2.64
CA ALA A 41 24.87 -6.57 3.46
C ALA A 41 26.34 -6.57 3.89
N GLY A 42 27.12 -7.60 3.57
CA GLY A 42 28.52 -7.71 4.02
C GLY A 42 28.67 -7.77 5.55
N ARG A 43 27.70 -8.35 6.26
CA ARG A 43 27.65 -8.46 7.71
C ARG A 43 27.66 -9.90 8.20
N ALA A 44 28.21 -10.14 9.40
CA ALA A 44 28.11 -11.45 10.01
C ALA A 44 26.66 -11.73 10.46
N ARG A 45 26.11 -12.89 10.09
CA ARG A 45 24.78 -13.34 10.53
C ARG A 45 24.61 -13.27 12.04
N SER A 46 25.64 -13.67 12.79
CA SER A 46 25.64 -13.63 14.25
C SER A 46 25.46 -12.21 14.82
N THR A 47 25.91 -11.19 14.10
CA THR A 47 25.71 -9.78 14.47
C THR A 47 24.25 -9.39 14.32
N LEU A 48 23.62 -9.73 13.20
CA LEU A 48 22.20 -9.44 12.96
C LEU A 48 21.30 -10.19 13.95
N TRP A 49 21.61 -11.45 14.22
CA TRP A 49 20.89 -12.25 15.21
C TRP A 49 20.96 -11.66 16.62
N ARG A 50 22.16 -11.19 17.06
CA ARG A 50 22.33 -10.52 18.36
C ARG A 50 21.57 -9.19 18.45
N GLN A 51 21.29 -8.54 17.32
CA GLN A 51 20.46 -7.34 17.23
C GLN A 51 18.96 -7.66 17.26
N GLY A 52 18.59 -8.93 17.38
CA GLY A 52 17.18 -9.37 17.38
C GLY A 52 16.53 -9.34 15.99
N LEU A 53 17.33 -9.21 14.91
CA LEU A 53 16.80 -9.18 13.57
C LEU A 53 16.34 -10.58 13.15
N THR A 54 15.10 -10.63 12.72
CA THR A 54 14.47 -11.81 12.12
C THR A 54 14.01 -11.46 10.70
N ARG A 55 13.62 -12.47 9.92
CA ARG A 55 13.00 -12.25 8.62
C ARG A 55 11.78 -11.32 8.73
N ASP A 56 10.91 -11.56 9.71
CA ASP A 56 9.71 -10.77 9.93
C ASP A 56 10.04 -9.34 10.32
N ALA A 57 11.07 -9.13 11.15
CA ALA A 57 11.55 -7.79 11.49
C ALA A 57 12.07 -7.02 10.26
N LEU A 58 12.72 -7.70 9.31
CA LEU A 58 13.14 -7.10 8.05
C LEU A 58 11.94 -6.65 7.20
N ILE A 59 10.93 -7.51 7.07
CA ILE A 59 9.69 -7.16 6.35
C ILE A 59 8.93 -6.03 7.03
N LEU A 60 8.76 -6.09 8.35
CA LEU A 60 8.10 -5.02 9.11
C LEU A 60 8.83 -3.68 8.96
N GLY A 61 10.16 -3.69 8.91
CA GLY A 61 10.95 -2.50 8.61
C GLY A 61 10.62 -1.91 7.24
N LEU A 62 10.55 -2.73 6.19
CA LEU A 62 10.18 -2.29 4.83
C LEU A 62 8.73 -1.82 4.75
N VAL A 63 7.80 -2.45 5.47
CA VAL A 63 6.40 -2.01 5.57
C VAL A 63 6.31 -0.65 6.28
N GLY A 64 7.14 -0.43 7.32
CA GLY A 64 7.25 0.87 7.97
C GLY A 64 7.75 1.97 7.03
N ASP A 65 8.74 1.65 6.21
CA ASP A 65 9.26 2.57 5.18
C ASP A 65 8.19 2.89 4.12
N LEU A 66 7.46 1.88 3.63
CA LEU A 66 6.33 2.08 2.71
C LEU A 66 5.27 3.01 3.31
N ALA A 67 4.92 2.83 4.59
CA ALA A 67 3.96 3.68 5.27
C ALA A 67 4.46 5.14 5.43
N ALA A 68 5.75 5.32 5.70
CA ALA A 68 6.37 6.65 5.77
C ALA A 68 6.38 7.34 4.40
N ASP A 69 6.76 6.61 3.36
CA ASP A 69 6.78 7.10 1.99
C ASP A 69 5.36 7.41 1.47
N PHE A 70 4.36 6.61 1.85
CA PHE A 70 2.96 6.91 1.53
C PHE A 70 2.54 8.27 2.09
N ARG A 71 2.80 8.51 3.38
CA ARG A 71 2.46 9.80 4.01
C ARG A 71 3.19 10.96 3.34
N ALA A 72 4.49 10.80 3.07
CA ALA A 72 5.30 11.83 2.41
C ALA A 72 4.80 12.13 0.98
N THR A 73 4.38 11.09 0.24
CA THR A 73 3.87 11.19 -1.12
C THR A 73 2.48 11.82 -1.18
N MET A 74 1.59 11.49 -0.22
CA MET A 74 0.22 12.00 -0.20
C MET A 74 0.11 13.41 0.39
N TYR A 75 1.02 13.83 1.25
CA TYR A 75 0.96 15.16 1.87
C TYR A 75 0.89 16.33 0.88
N PRO A 76 1.72 16.40 -0.18
CA PRO A 76 1.60 17.45 -1.20
C PRO A 76 0.25 17.44 -1.91
N VAL A 77 -0.34 16.28 -2.19
CA VAL A 77 -1.65 16.17 -2.83
C VAL A 77 -2.76 16.67 -1.91
N LEU A 78 -2.70 16.29 -0.62
CA LEU A 78 -3.65 16.73 0.41
C LEU A 78 -3.68 18.26 0.60
N THR A 79 -2.56 18.92 0.32
CA THR A 79 -2.38 20.38 0.50
C THR A 79 -2.42 21.15 -0.81
N SER A 80 -2.56 20.46 -1.96
CA SER A 80 -2.65 21.11 -3.28
C SER A 80 -4.01 21.80 -3.47
N GLY A 81 -4.03 22.79 -4.38
CA GLY A 81 -5.27 23.33 -4.92
C GLY A 81 -5.91 22.41 -5.94
N GLY A 82 -7.07 22.82 -6.47
CA GLY A 82 -7.82 22.08 -7.47
C GLY A 82 -9.08 21.42 -6.92
N THR A 83 -9.80 20.72 -7.79
CA THR A 83 -11.03 20.00 -7.47
C THR A 83 -10.73 18.68 -6.77
N GLY A 84 -11.72 18.12 -6.07
CA GLY A 84 -11.59 16.80 -5.43
C GLY A 84 -11.26 15.70 -6.45
N ARG A 85 -11.81 15.79 -7.68
CA ARG A 85 -11.48 14.87 -8.78
C ARG A 85 -10.01 14.95 -9.19
N GLU A 86 -9.47 16.16 -9.37
CA GLU A 86 -8.06 16.35 -9.75
C GLU A 86 -7.12 15.81 -8.66
N ARG A 87 -7.46 16.03 -7.39
CA ARG A 87 -6.69 15.48 -6.27
C ARG A 87 -6.81 13.97 -6.15
N LEU A 88 -7.99 13.40 -6.43
CA LEU A 88 -8.17 11.95 -6.50
C LEU A 88 -7.28 11.34 -7.60
N GLU A 89 -7.30 11.93 -8.80
CA GLU A 89 -6.45 11.51 -9.92
C GLU A 89 -4.96 11.53 -9.53
N ALA A 90 -4.48 12.68 -9.04
CA ALA A 90 -3.11 12.83 -8.59
C ALA A 90 -2.75 11.84 -7.46
N GLY A 91 -3.65 11.62 -6.51
CA GLY A 91 -3.47 10.63 -5.43
C GLY A 91 -3.32 9.21 -5.94
N LEU A 92 -4.14 8.80 -6.91
CA LEU A 92 -4.05 7.46 -7.53
C LEU A 92 -2.77 7.30 -8.37
N GLU A 93 -2.34 8.36 -9.08
CA GLU A 93 -1.07 8.35 -9.82
C GLU A 93 0.13 8.23 -8.88
N HIS A 94 0.15 9.00 -7.79
CA HIS A 94 1.20 8.94 -6.77
C HIS A 94 1.20 7.60 -6.03
N LEU A 95 0.03 6.99 -5.84
CA LEU A 95 -0.05 5.62 -5.32
C LEU A 95 0.67 4.64 -6.25
N CYS A 96 0.45 4.71 -7.55
CA CYS A 96 1.15 3.86 -8.52
C CYS A 96 2.67 4.08 -8.49
N GLU A 97 3.14 5.33 -8.38
CA GLU A 97 4.57 5.65 -8.28
C GLU A 97 5.20 5.12 -6.97
N LEU A 98 4.47 5.21 -5.87
CA LEU A 98 4.88 4.62 -4.60
C LEU A 98 5.02 3.10 -4.72
N LEU A 99 4.01 2.44 -5.29
CA LEU A 99 4.02 0.99 -5.47
C LEU A 99 5.17 0.51 -6.38
N ASP A 100 5.57 1.31 -7.37
CA ASP A 100 6.74 1.02 -8.20
C ASP A 100 8.04 1.06 -7.39
N ARG A 101 8.20 2.05 -6.50
CA ARG A 101 9.38 2.14 -5.63
C ARG A 101 9.50 0.96 -4.65
N HIS A 102 8.37 0.41 -4.26
CA HIS A 102 8.29 -0.71 -3.32
C HIS A 102 7.87 -2.04 -3.99
N LEU A 103 8.00 -2.14 -5.32
CA LEU A 103 7.48 -3.28 -6.08
C LEU A 103 8.00 -4.65 -5.60
N PRO A 104 9.29 -4.84 -5.28
CA PRO A 104 9.78 -6.12 -4.74
C PRO A 104 9.08 -6.50 -3.43
N LEU A 105 8.86 -5.53 -2.54
CA LEU A 105 8.10 -5.75 -1.30
C LEU A 105 6.65 -6.13 -1.61
N MET A 106 5.98 -5.39 -2.49
CA MET A 106 4.57 -5.64 -2.83
C MET A 106 4.36 -7.03 -3.45
N LEU A 107 5.27 -7.46 -4.33
CA LEU A 107 5.22 -8.80 -4.93
C LEU A 107 5.51 -9.91 -3.92
N ALA A 108 6.37 -9.63 -2.94
CA ALA A 108 6.69 -10.57 -1.88
C ALA A 108 5.58 -10.70 -0.84
N THR A 109 4.84 -9.61 -0.60
CA THR A 109 3.82 -9.52 0.45
C THR A 109 2.43 -9.96 -0.02
N ASP A 110 2.17 -10.07 -1.33
CA ASP A 110 0.92 -10.65 -1.84
C ASP A 110 0.65 -12.05 -1.21
N GLU A 111 1.71 -12.83 -1.01
CA GLU A 111 1.63 -14.12 -0.31
C GLU A 111 1.64 -13.95 1.22
N ALA A 112 2.33 -12.95 1.77
CA ALA A 112 2.51 -12.74 3.21
C ALA A 112 1.42 -11.86 3.84
N PHE A 113 0.82 -10.91 3.10
CA PHE A 113 -0.27 -10.07 3.61
C PHE A 113 -1.49 -10.90 3.99
N HIS A 114 -1.77 -11.97 3.25
CA HIS A 114 -2.84 -12.91 3.61
C HIS A 114 -2.51 -13.76 4.86
N GLN A 115 -1.24 -13.81 5.26
CA GLN A 115 -0.79 -14.60 6.42
C GLN A 115 -0.44 -13.74 7.64
N ALA A 116 -0.13 -12.45 7.46
CA ALA A 116 0.48 -11.59 8.47
C ALA A 116 -0.41 -10.45 8.98
N THR A 117 -1.63 -10.30 8.50
CA THR A 117 -2.58 -9.30 9.00
C THR A 117 -3.07 -9.71 10.39
N GLY A 118 -2.24 -9.44 11.39
CA GLY A 118 -2.70 -9.29 12.76
C GLY A 118 -3.55 -8.01 12.90
N PRO A 119 -4.37 -7.92 13.96
CA PRO A 119 -5.34 -6.86 14.17
C PRO A 119 -4.73 -5.52 14.60
N ASP A 120 -3.41 -5.36 14.55
CA ASP A 120 -2.76 -4.10 14.86
C ASP A 120 -2.95 -3.15 13.67
N GLU A 121 -3.63 -2.07 13.94
CA GLU A 121 -4.11 -0.98 13.11
C GLU A 121 -3.23 -0.74 11.86
N PRO A 122 -3.68 -1.15 10.65
CA PRO A 122 -2.91 -0.89 9.44
C PRO A 122 -2.80 0.62 9.27
N PRO A 123 -1.69 1.13 8.68
CA PRO A 123 -1.60 2.54 8.35
C PRO A 123 -2.84 2.97 7.59
N ASP A 124 -3.42 4.12 7.97
CA ASP A 124 -4.63 4.63 7.31
C ASP A 124 -4.32 5.11 5.89
N TYR A 125 -4.28 4.16 4.97
CA TYR A 125 -4.06 4.42 3.54
C TYR A 125 -5.30 5.01 2.86
N LEU A 126 -6.49 4.91 3.46
CA LEU A 126 -7.74 5.32 2.84
C LEU A 126 -8.07 6.79 3.07
N HIS A 127 -7.59 7.38 4.18
CA HIS A 127 -7.96 8.74 4.58
C HIS A 127 -7.79 9.80 3.47
N PRO A 128 -6.68 9.85 2.70
CA PRO A 128 -6.56 10.81 1.61
C PRO A 128 -7.65 10.65 0.56
N PHE A 129 -7.98 9.42 0.18
CA PHE A 129 -8.97 9.12 -0.86
C PHE A 129 -10.40 9.42 -0.39
N ILE A 130 -10.74 9.10 0.88
CA ILE A 130 -12.00 9.50 1.49
C ILE A 130 -12.18 11.01 1.40
N ARG A 131 -11.13 11.75 1.74
CA ARG A 131 -11.16 13.22 1.67
C ARG A 131 -11.34 13.73 0.24
N PHE A 132 -10.58 13.21 -0.73
CA PHE A 132 -10.69 13.65 -2.14
C PHE A 132 -12.07 13.36 -2.74
N LEU A 133 -12.64 12.20 -2.41
CA LEU A 133 -13.99 11.83 -2.84
C LEU A 133 -15.06 12.73 -2.22
N GLY A 134 -14.96 13.03 -0.91
CA GLY A 134 -15.86 13.94 -0.22
C GLY A 134 -15.79 15.36 -0.79
N GLU A 135 -14.59 15.90 -0.94
CA GLU A 135 -14.36 17.23 -1.53
C GLU A 135 -14.84 17.29 -2.99
N GLY A 136 -14.70 16.20 -3.77
CA GLY A 136 -15.20 16.12 -5.14
C GLY A 136 -16.73 16.09 -5.22
N ALA A 137 -17.38 15.47 -4.25
CA ALA A 137 -18.84 15.56 -4.13
C ALA A 137 -19.31 16.96 -3.74
N ASP A 138 -18.59 17.63 -2.83
CA ASP A 138 -18.91 18.98 -2.36
C ASP A 138 -18.70 20.04 -3.45
N ASP A 139 -17.64 19.92 -4.26
CA ASP A 139 -17.32 20.87 -5.34
C ASP A 139 -18.01 20.51 -6.68
N GLY A 140 -18.73 19.38 -6.74
CA GLY A 140 -19.46 18.92 -7.91
C GLY A 140 -18.59 18.30 -9.01
N SER A 141 -17.31 18.06 -8.77
CA SER A 141 -16.38 17.41 -9.72
C SER A 141 -16.53 15.89 -9.75
N LEU A 142 -17.14 15.31 -8.71
CA LEU A 142 -17.52 13.90 -8.61
C LEU A 142 -19.00 13.78 -8.19
N PRO A 143 -19.64 12.63 -8.45
CA PRO A 143 -20.99 12.38 -7.94
C PRO A 143 -20.97 12.25 -6.40
N ALA A 144 -22.11 12.49 -5.76
CA ALA A 144 -22.31 12.14 -4.37
C ALA A 144 -22.36 10.61 -4.21
N PHE A 145 -21.78 10.10 -3.15
CA PHE A 145 -21.71 8.66 -2.85
C PHE A 145 -22.51 8.34 -1.57
N ASP A 146 -23.21 7.22 -1.56
CA ASP A 146 -23.95 6.73 -0.39
C ASP A 146 -22.98 6.35 0.76
N ASP A 147 -21.83 5.77 0.43
CA ASP A 147 -20.74 5.44 1.35
C ASP A 147 -19.38 5.79 0.73
N VAL A 148 -18.84 6.91 1.14
CA VAL A 148 -17.55 7.41 0.64
C VAL A 148 -16.38 6.52 1.08
N VAL A 149 -16.49 5.83 2.21
CA VAL A 149 -15.43 4.93 2.72
C VAL A 149 -15.36 3.68 1.85
N GLU A 150 -16.51 3.09 1.51
CA GLU A 150 -16.58 1.95 0.59
C GLU A 150 -15.99 2.29 -0.77
N VAL A 151 -16.32 3.48 -1.31
CA VAL A 151 -15.79 3.93 -2.60
C VAL A 151 -14.28 4.19 -2.53
N ALA A 152 -13.78 4.74 -1.43
CA ALA A 152 -12.35 4.95 -1.22
C ALA A 152 -11.58 3.62 -1.14
N ASP A 153 -12.12 2.64 -0.41
CA ASP A 153 -11.55 1.29 -0.33
C ASP A 153 -11.53 0.61 -1.70
N LEU A 154 -12.63 0.70 -2.44
CA LEU A 154 -12.71 0.18 -3.81
C LEU A 154 -11.70 0.87 -4.73
N ALA A 155 -11.60 2.21 -4.70
CA ALA A 155 -10.68 2.97 -5.53
C ALA A 155 -9.20 2.61 -5.24
N PHE A 156 -8.86 2.52 -3.97
CA PHE A 156 -7.52 2.13 -3.52
C PHE A 156 -7.16 0.72 -4.00
N ASN A 157 -8.01 -0.27 -3.71
CA ASN A 157 -7.74 -1.67 -4.04
C ASN A 157 -7.80 -1.92 -5.56
N ALA A 158 -8.74 -1.30 -6.29
CA ALA A 158 -8.83 -1.39 -7.75
C ALA A 158 -7.63 -0.71 -8.45
N THR A 159 -6.90 0.15 -7.77
CA THR A 159 -5.67 0.75 -8.29
C THR A 159 -4.45 -0.07 -7.90
N ALA A 160 -4.27 -0.35 -6.61
CA ALA A 160 -3.04 -0.92 -6.08
C ALA A 160 -2.74 -2.31 -6.65
N TRP A 161 -3.66 -3.25 -6.50
CA TRP A 161 -3.40 -4.64 -6.89
C TRP A 161 -3.30 -4.86 -8.39
N PRO A 162 -4.21 -4.32 -9.25
CA PRO A 162 -4.03 -4.40 -10.70
C PRO A 162 -2.71 -3.76 -11.16
N TYR A 163 -2.31 -2.62 -10.58
CA TYR A 163 -1.05 -1.98 -10.93
C TYR A 163 0.14 -2.88 -10.62
N VAL A 164 0.27 -3.36 -9.39
CA VAL A 164 1.34 -4.29 -8.97
C VAL A 164 1.39 -5.53 -9.86
N HIS A 165 0.24 -6.10 -10.19
CA HIS A 165 0.13 -7.28 -11.04
C HIS A 165 0.61 -7.02 -12.48
N LEU A 166 0.16 -5.91 -13.08
CA LEU A 166 0.58 -5.52 -14.43
C LEU A 166 2.08 -5.23 -14.49
N ARG A 167 2.64 -4.58 -13.47
CA ARG A 167 4.06 -4.29 -13.37
C ARG A 167 4.90 -5.54 -13.15
N GLY A 168 4.60 -6.27 -12.09
CA GLY A 168 5.43 -7.37 -11.61
C GLY A 168 5.28 -8.66 -12.40
N ARG A 169 4.04 -9.04 -12.76
CA ARG A 169 3.79 -10.33 -13.44
C ARG A 169 3.68 -10.22 -14.96
N HIS A 170 3.17 -9.10 -15.47
CA HIS A 170 2.98 -8.90 -16.90
C HIS A 170 4.05 -8.01 -17.54
N GLY A 171 4.95 -7.42 -16.76
CA GLY A 171 6.07 -6.62 -17.28
C GLY A 171 5.63 -5.35 -18.02
N TRP A 172 4.45 -4.81 -17.71
CA TRP A 172 4.00 -3.58 -18.37
C TRP A 172 4.89 -2.41 -18.00
N PRO A 173 5.20 -1.50 -18.95
CA PRO A 173 5.87 -0.24 -18.62
C PRO A 173 5.05 0.56 -17.58
N ALA A 174 5.73 1.21 -16.63
CA ALA A 174 5.12 1.92 -15.50
C ALA A 174 4.06 2.94 -15.95
N GLU A 175 4.41 3.80 -16.88
CA GLU A 175 3.51 4.84 -17.42
C GLU A 175 2.26 4.22 -18.05
N ARG A 176 2.42 3.15 -18.84
CA ARG A 176 1.29 2.46 -19.46
C ARG A 176 0.35 1.85 -18.41
N ALA A 177 0.91 1.18 -17.41
CA ALA A 177 0.12 0.55 -16.35
C ALA A 177 -0.63 1.62 -15.56
N ARG A 178 0.06 2.69 -15.12
CA ARG A 178 -0.52 3.82 -14.38
C ARG A 178 -1.67 4.45 -15.14
N THR A 179 -1.43 4.92 -16.37
CA THR A 179 -2.45 5.58 -17.18
C THR A 179 -3.70 4.72 -17.37
N ARG A 180 -3.53 3.41 -17.59
CA ARG A 180 -4.66 2.51 -17.83
C ARG A 180 -5.44 2.22 -16.55
N VAL A 181 -4.75 1.92 -15.46
CA VAL A 181 -5.40 1.59 -14.18
C VAL A 181 -6.11 2.83 -13.62
N VAL A 182 -5.43 3.96 -13.52
CA VAL A 182 -6.04 5.20 -13.02
C VAL A 182 -7.21 5.64 -13.89
N GLY A 183 -7.05 5.60 -15.23
CA GLY A 183 -8.15 5.95 -16.14
C GLY A 183 -9.38 5.06 -16.00
N VAL A 184 -9.22 3.76 -15.78
CA VAL A 184 -10.36 2.84 -15.56
C VAL A 184 -11.05 3.15 -14.23
N VAL A 185 -10.29 3.34 -13.16
CA VAL A 185 -10.83 3.62 -11.82
C VAL A 185 -11.56 4.98 -11.80
N LEU A 186 -10.95 6.04 -12.31
CA LEU A 186 -11.56 7.37 -12.34
C LEU A 186 -12.85 7.40 -13.19
N ASN A 187 -12.86 6.76 -14.35
CA ASN A 187 -14.05 6.72 -15.19
C ASN A 187 -15.15 5.85 -14.57
N GLY A 188 -14.78 4.80 -13.84
CA GLY A 188 -15.73 3.99 -13.07
C GLY A 188 -16.37 4.79 -11.94
N ILE A 189 -15.60 5.57 -11.21
CA ILE A 189 -16.08 6.40 -10.09
C ILE A 189 -16.89 7.60 -10.59
N ALA A 190 -16.47 8.24 -11.67
CA ALA A 190 -17.20 9.38 -12.26
C ALA A 190 -18.52 8.96 -12.94
N GLY A 191 -18.62 7.69 -13.37
CA GLY A 191 -19.90 7.07 -13.75
C GLY A 191 -20.68 6.74 -12.47
N ALA A 192 -22.02 6.87 -12.50
CA ALA A 192 -22.85 6.46 -11.36
C ALA A 192 -22.56 5.01 -10.98
N LEU A 193 -21.99 4.78 -9.80
CA LEU A 193 -21.85 3.43 -9.24
C LEU A 193 -23.27 2.88 -8.99
N PRO A 194 -23.53 1.59 -9.29
CA PRO A 194 -24.83 1.01 -8.97
C PRO A 194 -25.05 1.08 -7.45
N THR A 195 -26.17 1.67 -7.04
CA THR A 195 -26.58 1.71 -5.64
C THR A 195 -26.76 0.28 -5.14
N THR A 196 -26.12 -0.06 -4.02
CA THR A 196 -26.31 -1.36 -3.37
C THR A 196 -27.80 -1.50 -3.00
N PRO A 197 -28.53 -2.53 -3.47
CA PRO A 197 -29.92 -2.70 -3.07
C PRO A 197 -30.02 -2.86 -1.54
N PRO A 198 -31.00 -2.23 -0.89
CA PRO A 198 -31.13 -2.29 0.56
C PRO A 198 -31.19 -3.74 1.03
N THR A 199 -30.32 -4.08 1.96
CA THR A 199 -30.24 -5.42 2.55
C THR A 199 -31.61 -5.74 3.16
N ARG A 200 -32.36 -6.70 2.58
CA ARG A 200 -33.60 -7.18 3.15
C ARG A 200 -33.32 -7.66 4.58
N ARG A 201 -33.75 -6.90 5.57
CA ARG A 201 -33.83 -7.41 6.94
C ARG A 201 -34.64 -8.70 6.90
N LYS A 202 -34.02 -9.81 7.24
CA LYS A 202 -34.74 -11.04 7.55
C LYS A 202 -35.53 -10.74 8.84
N ASP A 203 -36.82 -10.48 8.68
CA ASP A 203 -37.72 -10.50 9.81
C ASP A 203 -37.67 -11.91 10.41
N SER A 204 -37.07 -11.99 11.59
CA SER A 204 -37.08 -13.21 12.40
C SER A 204 -38.51 -13.42 12.90
N ARG A 205 -39.14 -14.48 12.39
CA ARG A 205 -40.31 -15.08 13.01
C ARG A 205 -39.89 -16.16 13.97
#